data_b57650d05aa8eb369103b6cf412a3134
#
_entry.id   b57650d05aa8eb369103b6cf412a3134
#
_cell.length_a   1.000
_cell.length_b   1.000
_cell.length_c   1.000
_cell.angle_alpha   90.00
_cell.angle_beta   90.00
_cell.angle_gamma   90.00
#
_symmetry.space_group_name_H-M   'P 1'
#
loop_
_entity.id
_entity.type
_entity.pdbx_description
1 polymer ?
#
loop_
_entity_poly.entity_id
_entity_poly.type
_entity_poly.pdbx_seq_one_letter_code
_entity_poly.pdbx_strand_id
1 'polypeptide(L)'
;MTQATKAYKGLPMEGVIANWYAKTTLKDINRHKLMASQLVNKIPAGGSVLEIAPGPGYFCIELAKLGNFKITGLDISKSFVQIARKNAAKENLKIDFREGNASDMPFVNETFDFTFNQAAFKNFSEPVKAISEMYRVVKPKGISVIVDMRRDATADDIEKEVKGMGLDPVNEFMVRLTFKQMLLKSAYSILEMESMIAQTPFGKGRFNVGGIGFQVWLEK
;
A
#
# COMPACT_ATOMS: atom_id res chain seq x y z
N MET A 1 19.22 26.99 -2.64
CA MET A 1 17.88 26.58 -2.21
C MET A 1 17.51 25.35 -3.02
N THR A 2 17.67 24.16 -2.48
CA THR A 2 17.21 22.91 -3.10
C THR A 2 15.69 22.94 -3.12
N GLN A 3 15.08 22.92 -4.31
CA GLN A 3 13.64 22.70 -4.44
C GLN A 3 13.32 21.40 -3.72
N ALA A 4 12.43 21.45 -2.74
CA ALA A 4 11.91 20.26 -2.08
C ALA A 4 11.29 19.36 -3.14
N THR A 5 11.91 18.24 -3.43
CA THR A 5 11.38 17.26 -4.38
C THR A 5 10.01 16.81 -3.89
N LYS A 6 9.01 16.88 -4.77
CA LYS A 6 7.66 16.43 -4.46
C LYS A 6 7.70 14.95 -4.01
N ALA A 7 7.23 14.65 -2.81
CA ALA A 7 7.38 13.34 -2.18
C ALA A 7 6.54 12.21 -2.83
N TYR A 8 5.72 12.53 -3.83
CA TYR A 8 4.90 11.57 -4.59
C TYR A 8 4.82 11.96 -6.07
N LYS A 9 4.60 10.96 -6.92
CA LYS A 9 4.32 11.12 -8.36
C LYS A 9 2.83 11.37 -8.59
N GLY A 10 2.50 12.13 -9.63
CA GLY A 10 1.11 12.36 -10.02
C GLY A 10 0.42 13.53 -9.30
N LEU A 11 -0.91 13.52 -9.32
CA LEU A 11 -1.76 14.54 -8.70
C LEU A 11 -1.89 14.34 -7.19
N PRO A 12 -1.99 15.43 -6.41
CA PRO A 12 -2.21 15.33 -4.97
C PRO A 12 -3.59 14.71 -4.68
N MET A 13 -3.59 13.70 -3.81
CA MET A 13 -4.82 13.06 -3.34
C MET A 13 -5.40 13.84 -2.17
N GLU A 14 -5.87 15.08 -2.46
CA GLU A 14 -6.38 16.01 -1.45
C GLU A 14 -7.84 16.44 -1.73
N GLY A 15 -8.53 16.93 -0.71
CA GLY A 15 -9.85 17.56 -0.81
C GLY A 15 -10.89 16.68 -1.50
N VAL A 16 -11.47 17.19 -2.60
CA VAL A 16 -12.54 16.53 -3.36
C VAL A 16 -12.06 15.21 -3.98
N ILE A 17 -10.80 15.17 -4.47
CA ILE A 17 -10.21 13.97 -5.09
C ILE A 17 -10.09 12.85 -4.06
N ALA A 18 -9.58 13.14 -2.86
CA ALA A 18 -9.48 12.17 -1.78
C ALA A 18 -10.84 11.63 -1.33
N ASN A 19 -11.85 12.50 -1.23
CA ASN A 19 -13.21 12.11 -0.88
C ASN A 19 -13.86 11.21 -1.95
N TRP A 20 -13.68 11.56 -3.22
CA TRP A 20 -14.18 10.76 -4.33
C TRP A 20 -13.50 9.37 -4.33
N TYR A 21 -12.17 9.34 -4.21
CA TYR A 21 -11.40 8.09 -4.15
C TYR A 21 -11.87 7.20 -2.98
N ALA A 22 -12.03 7.76 -1.79
CA ALA A 22 -12.51 7.02 -0.62
C ALA A 22 -13.88 6.37 -0.87
N LYS A 23 -14.83 7.12 -1.46
CA LYS A 23 -16.16 6.58 -1.81
C LYS A 23 -16.10 5.48 -2.86
N THR A 24 -15.24 5.63 -3.85
CA THR A 24 -15.11 4.66 -4.94
C THR A 24 -14.48 3.37 -4.44
N THR A 25 -13.41 3.46 -3.67
CA THR A 25 -12.66 2.29 -3.16
C THR A 25 -13.36 1.59 -2.00
N LEU A 26 -14.38 2.20 -1.39
CA LEU A 26 -15.22 1.52 -0.40
C LEU A 26 -15.93 0.27 -0.99
N LYS A 27 -16.19 0.26 -2.29
CA LYS A 27 -16.76 -0.90 -2.99
C LYS A 27 -15.85 -2.13 -2.91
N ASP A 28 -14.55 -1.90 -2.77
CA ASP A 28 -13.51 -2.94 -2.71
C ASP A 28 -13.21 -3.39 -1.27
N ILE A 29 -14.08 -3.08 -0.30
CA ILE A 29 -13.87 -3.40 1.12
C ILE A 29 -13.57 -4.89 1.36
N ASN A 30 -14.18 -5.78 0.58
CA ASN A 30 -13.93 -7.22 0.68
C ASN A 30 -12.49 -7.60 0.33
N ARG A 31 -11.82 -6.86 -0.54
CA ARG A 31 -10.40 -7.04 -0.85
C ARG A 31 -9.53 -6.71 0.36
N HIS A 32 -9.85 -5.64 1.09
CA HIS A 32 -9.14 -5.26 2.32
C HIS A 32 -9.38 -6.28 3.44
N LYS A 33 -10.60 -6.82 3.58
CA LYS A 33 -10.93 -7.90 4.53
C LYS A 33 -10.12 -9.16 4.24
N LEU A 34 -10.10 -9.59 2.98
CA LEU A 34 -9.33 -10.76 2.56
C LEU A 34 -7.83 -10.56 2.84
N MET A 35 -7.27 -9.41 2.48
CA MET A 35 -5.86 -9.09 2.72
C MET A 35 -5.54 -9.11 4.22
N ALA A 36 -6.36 -8.50 5.06
CA ALA A 36 -6.19 -8.52 6.51
C ALA A 36 -6.22 -9.95 7.06
N SER A 37 -7.17 -10.79 6.60
CA SER A 37 -7.27 -12.20 7.00
C SER A 37 -6.05 -13.04 6.59
N GLN A 38 -5.44 -12.74 5.45
CA GLN A 38 -4.23 -13.43 4.98
C GLN A 38 -2.98 -13.04 5.78
N LEU A 39 -2.92 -11.79 6.25
CA LEU A 39 -1.75 -11.24 6.93
C LEU A 39 -1.80 -11.35 8.45
N VAL A 40 -2.98 -11.46 9.06
CA VAL A 40 -3.16 -11.43 10.52
C VAL A 40 -2.28 -12.43 11.26
N ASN A 41 -2.13 -13.64 10.74
CA ASN A 41 -1.32 -14.72 11.35
C ASN A 41 0.20 -14.51 11.20
N LYS A 42 0.64 -13.46 10.47
CA LYS A 42 2.05 -13.06 10.34
C LYS A 42 2.44 -11.97 11.34
N ILE A 43 1.47 -11.47 12.08
CA ILE A 43 1.65 -10.40 13.06
C ILE A 43 1.59 -11.03 14.45
N PRO A 44 2.58 -10.78 15.33
CA PRO A 44 2.53 -11.26 16.71
C PRO A 44 1.28 -10.76 17.45
N ALA A 45 0.75 -11.53 18.36
CA ALA A 45 -0.37 -11.10 19.20
C ALA A 45 0.01 -9.82 19.97
N GLY A 46 -0.84 -8.79 19.90
CA GLY A 46 -0.56 -7.47 20.46
C GLY A 46 0.52 -6.68 19.73
N GLY A 47 0.97 -7.15 18.58
CA GLY A 47 2.05 -6.55 17.79
C GLY A 47 1.74 -5.14 17.29
N SER A 48 2.81 -4.38 17.02
CA SER A 48 2.76 -3.05 16.44
C SER A 48 2.83 -3.12 14.92
N VAL A 49 1.87 -2.48 14.25
CA VAL A 49 1.70 -2.51 12.79
C VAL A 49 1.75 -1.10 12.23
N LEU A 50 2.47 -0.91 11.13
CA LEU A 50 2.45 0.32 10.35
C LEU A 50 1.89 0.04 8.96
N GLU A 51 0.78 0.67 8.60
CA GLU A 51 0.38 0.77 7.18
C GLU A 51 0.91 2.08 6.60
N ILE A 52 1.65 1.98 5.49
CA ILE A 52 2.25 3.11 4.78
C ILE A 52 1.34 3.44 3.60
N ALA A 53 0.91 4.70 3.51
CA ALA A 53 -0.09 5.21 2.58
C ALA A 53 -1.44 4.45 2.66
N PRO A 54 -2.10 4.42 3.85
CA PRO A 54 -3.35 3.71 4.07
C PRO A 54 -4.54 4.30 3.29
N GLY A 55 -4.39 5.51 2.73
CA GLY A 55 -5.50 6.21 2.11
C GLY A 55 -6.68 6.37 3.08
N PRO A 56 -7.90 5.87 2.72
CA PRO A 56 -9.07 5.93 3.61
C PRO A 56 -9.00 5.05 4.86
N GLY A 57 -7.93 4.26 5.06
CA GLY A 57 -7.67 3.45 6.24
C GLY A 57 -8.41 2.11 6.29
N TYR A 58 -8.92 1.63 5.17
CA TYR A 58 -9.76 0.43 5.15
C TYR A 58 -9.04 -0.83 5.61
N PHE A 59 -7.80 -1.06 5.19
CA PHE A 59 -7.04 -2.22 5.65
C PHE A 59 -6.72 -2.14 7.15
N CYS A 60 -6.27 -0.98 7.66
CA CYS A 60 -6.07 -0.77 9.09
C CYS A 60 -7.32 -1.12 9.91
N ILE A 61 -8.51 -0.68 9.43
CA ILE A 61 -9.80 -0.92 10.08
C ILE A 61 -10.13 -2.42 10.09
N GLU A 62 -10.01 -3.08 8.95
CA GLU A 62 -10.31 -4.50 8.85
C GLU A 62 -9.33 -5.36 9.65
N LEU A 63 -8.04 -4.98 9.69
CA LEU A 63 -7.04 -5.65 10.53
C LEU A 63 -7.35 -5.47 12.04
N ALA A 64 -7.76 -4.27 12.45
CA ALA A 64 -8.13 -3.98 13.86
C ALA A 64 -9.31 -4.82 14.37
N LYS A 65 -10.20 -5.27 13.47
CA LYS A 65 -11.31 -6.17 13.80
C LYS A 65 -10.88 -7.62 14.05
N LEU A 66 -9.68 -8.00 13.61
CA LEU A 66 -9.20 -9.38 13.68
C LEU A 66 -8.31 -9.66 14.89
N GLY A 67 -7.89 -8.64 15.63
CA GLY A 67 -7.04 -8.84 16.80
C GLY A 67 -6.68 -7.55 17.52
N ASN A 68 -6.06 -7.69 18.69
CA ASN A 68 -5.65 -6.56 19.51
C ASN A 68 -4.24 -6.08 19.08
N PHE A 69 -4.16 -5.33 17.99
CA PHE A 69 -2.92 -4.78 17.45
C PHE A 69 -2.78 -3.29 17.77
N LYS A 70 -1.54 -2.79 17.87
CA LYS A 70 -1.23 -1.37 17.92
C LYS A 70 -1.02 -0.87 16.50
N ILE A 71 -2.09 -0.39 15.85
CA ILE A 71 -2.07 -0.03 14.44
C ILE A 71 -1.80 1.46 14.27
N THR A 72 -0.82 1.78 13.42
CA THR A 72 -0.50 3.13 12.96
C THR A 72 -0.65 3.17 11.44
N GLY A 73 -1.25 4.23 10.91
CA GLY A 73 -1.28 4.55 9.48
C GLY A 73 -0.50 5.84 9.20
N LEU A 74 0.42 5.82 8.25
CA LEU A 74 1.19 6.99 7.82
C LEU A 74 0.84 7.35 6.40
N ASP A 75 0.23 8.51 6.16
CA ASP A 75 -0.11 8.98 4.82
C ASP A 75 0.39 10.41 4.60
N ILE A 76 0.83 10.71 3.38
CA ILE A 76 1.27 12.05 3.03
C ILE A 76 0.10 13.01 2.81
N SER A 77 -1.09 12.49 2.53
CA SER A 77 -2.31 13.25 2.32
C SER A 77 -2.98 13.58 3.66
N LYS A 78 -3.03 14.84 4.00
CA LYS A 78 -3.78 15.34 5.15
C LYS A 78 -5.28 14.97 5.06
N SER A 79 -5.83 15.02 3.85
CA SER A 79 -7.22 14.64 3.60
C SER A 79 -7.47 13.17 3.89
N PHE A 80 -6.58 12.27 3.45
CA PHE A 80 -6.71 10.85 3.76
C PHE A 80 -6.57 10.56 5.25
N VAL A 81 -5.62 11.20 5.94
CA VAL A 81 -5.50 11.07 7.41
C VAL A 81 -6.81 11.43 8.11
N GLN A 82 -7.46 12.53 7.70
CA GLN A 82 -8.76 12.92 8.26
C GLN A 82 -9.88 11.93 7.93
N ILE A 83 -9.93 11.44 6.70
CA ILE A 83 -10.92 10.45 6.24
C ILE A 83 -10.73 9.14 7.02
N ALA A 84 -9.49 8.64 7.13
CA ALA A 84 -9.18 7.41 7.84
C ALA A 84 -9.56 7.48 9.33
N ARG A 85 -9.25 8.60 10.00
CA ARG A 85 -9.69 8.86 11.38
C ARG A 85 -11.22 8.81 11.53
N LYS A 86 -11.94 9.47 10.60
CA LYS A 86 -13.41 9.44 10.59
C LYS A 86 -13.95 8.03 10.36
N ASN A 87 -13.35 7.27 9.47
CA ASN A 87 -13.77 5.90 9.18
C ASN A 87 -13.52 4.98 10.38
N ALA A 88 -12.36 5.05 11.03
CA ALA A 88 -12.08 4.28 12.24
C ALA A 88 -13.00 4.65 13.40
N ALA A 89 -13.29 5.93 13.59
CA ALA A 89 -14.22 6.41 14.63
C ALA A 89 -15.64 5.87 14.44
N LYS A 90 -16.15 5.74 13.20
CA LYS A 90 -17.46 5.13 12.91
C LYS A 90 -17.55 3.67 13.33
N GLU A 91 -16.42 2.97 13.32
CA GLU A 91 -16.32 1.56 13.74
C GLU A 91 -15.91 1.42 15.23
N ASN A 92 -15.83 2.54 15.97
CA ASN A 92 -15.35 2.58 17.36
C ASN A 92 -13.94 2.02 17.56
N LEU A 93 -13.07 2.14 16.55
CA LEU A 93 -11.69 1.65 16.59
C LEU A 93 -10.71 2.78 16.90
N LYS A 94 -9.70 2.45 17.73
CA LYS A 94 -8.59 3.35 18.07
C LYS A 94 -7.39 3.00 17.20
N ILE A 95 -7.20 3.75 16.10
CA ILE A 95 -6.08 3.60 15.17
C ILE A 95 -5.37 4.96 15.09
N ASP A 96 -4.04 4.95 15.16
CA ASP A 96 -3.23 6.17 15.12
C ASP A 96 -2.88 6.52 13.65
N PHE A 97 -3.65 7.44 13.05
CA PHE A 97 -3.33 7.94 11.71
C PHE A 97 -2.54 9.23 11.79
N ARG A 98 -1.39 9.27 11.11
CA ARG A 98 -0.45 10.41 11.08
C ARG A 98 -0.19 10.87 9.66
N GLU A 99 0.04 12.18 9.51
CA GLU A 99 0.58 12.76 8.29
C GLU A 99 2.10 12.58 8.26
N GLY A 100 2.65 12.13 7.11
CA GLY A 100 4.08 11.99 6.94
C GLY A 100 4.49 11.34 5.63
N ASN A 101 5.79 11.44 5.33
CA ASN A 101 6.39 10.93 4.11
C ASN A 101 6.95 9.51 4.32
N ALA A 102 6.65 8.60 3.42
CA ALA A 102 7.18 7.24 3.41
C ALA A 102 8.72 7.18 3.29
N SER A 103 9.32 8.20 2.69
CA SER A 103 10.78 8.29 2.51
C SER A 103 11.50 9.03 3.67
N ASP A 104 10.75 9.45 4.69
CA ASP A 104 11.27 10.12 5.89
C ASP A 104 10.23 9.94 7.01
N MET A 105 10.15 8.72 7.55
CA MET A 105 9.10 8.36 8.49
C MET A 105 9.38 8.90 9.90
N PRO A 106 8.40 9.59 10.54
CA PRO A 106 8.59 10.21 11.85
C PRO A 106 8.49 9.17 13.00
N PHE A 107 9.21 8.09 12.87
CA PHE A 107 9.27 7.02 13.86
C PHE A 107 10.72 6.69 14.22
N VAL A 108 10.94 6.26 15.43
CA VAL A 108 12.26 5.73 15.87
C VAL A 108 12.52 4.37 15.22
N ASN A 109 13.78 3.96 15.19
CA ASN A 109 14.17 2.66 14.67
C ASN A 109 13.43 1.53 15.41
N GLU A 110 13.15 0.44 14.72
CA GLU A 110 12.69 -0.82 15.32
C GLU A 110 11.41 -0.67 16.17
N THR A 111 10.46 0.12 15.65
CA THR A 111 9.19 0.39 16.32
C THR A 111 8.14 -0.68 16.04
N PHE A 112 8.09 -1.19 14.81
CA PHE A 112 6.98 -2.02 14.32
C PHE A 112 7.37 -3.47 14.15
N ASP A 113 6.48 -4.37 14.52
CA ASP A 113 6.62 -5.81 14.27
C ASP A 113 6.31 -6.15 12.81
N PHE A 114 5.42 -5.36 12.20
CA PHE A 114 4.97 -5.56 10.84
C PHE A 114 4.74 -4.22 10.14
N THR A 115 5.21 -4.08 8.89
CA THR A 115 4.88 -2.94 8.04
C THR A 115 4.22 -3.39 6.74
N PHE A 116 3.27 -2.60 6.25
CA PHE A 116 2.46 -2.92 5.09
C PHE A 116 2.27 -1.72 4.18
N ASN A 117 2.33 -1.94 2.88
CA ASN A 117 1.93 -0.96 1.86
C ASN A 117 1.14 -1.66 0.76
N GLN A 118 0.01 -1.08 0.35
CA GLN A 118 -0.83 -1.61 -0.71
C GLN A 118 -1.21 -0.55 -1.73
N ALA A 119 -1.00 -0.84 -3.01
CA ALA A 119 -1.46 -0.07 -4.18
C ALA A 119 -1.00 1.40 -4.24
N ALA A 120 0.06 1.75 -3.50
CA ALA A 120 0.57 3.11 -3.39
C ALA A 120 2.06 3.23 -3.74
N PHE A 121 2.82 2.14 -3.67
CA PHE A 121 4.28 2.16 -3.80
C PHE A 121 4.76 2.77 -5.12
N LYS A 122 4.08 2.46 -6.22
CA LYS A 122 4.38 3.04 -7.55
C LYS A 122 4.35 4.57 -7.59
N ASN A 123 3.66 5.20 -6.64
CA ASN A 123 3.52 6.66 -6.56
C ASN A 123 4.62 7.33 -5.71
N PHE A 124 5.48 6.59 -5.04
CA PHE A 124 6.56 7.16 -4.24
C PHE A 124 7.64 7.77 -5.15
N SER A 125 8.07 9.00 -4.86
CA SER A 125 9.13 9.67 -5.63
C SER A 125 10.52 9.12 -5.32
N GLU A 126 10.74 8.66 -4.08
CA GLU A 126 12.01 8.09 -3.60
C GLU A 126 11.79 6.64 -3.09
N PRO A 127 11.52 5.68 -4.00
CA PRO A 127 11.10 4.34 -3.60
C PRO A 127 12.17 3.55 -2.83
N VAL A 128 13.45 3.66 -3.21
CA VAL A 128 14.55 3.02 -2.49
C VAL A 128 14.67 3.53 -1.05
N LYS A 129 14.51 4.84 -0.87
CA LYS A 129 14.54 5.47 0.45
C LYS A 129 13.34 5.03 1.30
N ALA A 130 12.15 4.90 0.68
CA ALA A 130 10.97 4.39 1.37
C ALA A 130 11.16 2.93 1.84
N ILE A 131 11.76 2.05 1.01
CA ILE A 131 12.10 0.69 1.42
C ILE A 131 13.14 0.71 2.56
N SER A 132 14.14 1.60 2.49
CA SER A 132 15.14 1.74 3.56
C SER A 132 14.52 2.22 4.87
N GLU A 133 13.54 3.12 4.81
CA GLU A 133 12.76 3.54 5.96
C GLU A 133 11.90 2.40 6.53
N MET A 134 11.28 1.56 5.68
CA MET A 134 10.59 0.35 6.12
C MET A 134 11.55 -0.57 6.90
N TYR A 135 12.78 -0.77 6.39
CA TYR A 135 13.80 -1.53 7.12
C TYR A 135 14.16 -0.90 8.46
N ARG A 136 14.35 0.42 8.48
CA ARG A 136 14.73 1.13 9.69
C ARG A 136 13.70 1.02 10.81
N VAL A 137 12.42 1.18 10.45
CA VAL A 137 11.34 1.19 11.44
C VAL A 137 10.83 -0.19 11.84
N VAL A 138 11.06 -1.22 11.02
CA VAL A 138 10.72 -2.60 11.39
C VAL A 138 11.72 -3.16 12.38
N LYS A 139 11.25 -3.93 13.36
CA LYS A 139 12.09 -4.60 14.40
C LYS A 139 12.91 -5.74 13.77
N PRO A 140 14.02 -6.17 14.44
CA PRO A 140 14.69 -7.42 14.10
C PRO A 140 13.69 -8.59 14.11
N LYS A 141 13.74 -9.45 13.08
CA LYS A 141 12.78 -10.55 12.79
C LYS A 141 11.37 -10.06 12.42
N GLY A 142 11.16 -8.75 12.28
CA GLY A 142 9.91 -8.19 11.78
C GLY A 142 9.82 -8.29 10.26
N ILE A 143 8.62 -8.10 9.74
CA ILE A 143 8.28 -8.32 8.33
C ILE A 143 7.73 -7.02 7.73
N SER A 144 8.18 -6.72 6.52
CA SER A 144 7.61 -5.68 5.67
C SER A 144 6.99 -6.30 4.42
N VAL A 145 5.78 -5.88 4.05
CA VAL A 145 5.08 -6.40 2.87
C VAL A 145 4.66 -5.25 1.97
N ILE A 146 4.98 -5.36 0.69
CA ILE A 146 4.52 -4.43 -0.35
C ILE A 146 3.65 -5.21 -1.35
N VAL A 147 2.46 -4.69 -1.62
CA VAL A 147 1.51 -5.23 -2.61
C VAL A 147 1.20 -4.14 -3.62
N ASP A 148 1.55 -4.34 -4.87
CA ASP A 148 1.24 -3.37 -5.93
C ASP A 148 1.05 -4.07 -7.29
N MET A 149 0.66 -3.30 -8.29
CA MET A 149 0.60 -3.73 -9.69
C MET A 149 2.00 -3.84 -10.25
N ARG A 150 2.18 -4.70 -11.27
CA ARG A 150 3.44 -4.86 -12.00
C ARG A 150 3.31 -4.41 -13.45
N ARG A 151 4.32 -3.67 -13.95
CA ARG A 151 4.35 -3.16 -15.32
C ARG A 151 4.53 -4.25 -16.37
N ASP A 152 5.18 -5.34 -16.00
CA ASP A 152 5.47 -6.50 -16.84
C ASP A 152 4.35 -7.55 -16.85
N ALA A 153 3.15 -7.18 -16.41
CA ALA A 153 1.95 -8.01 -16.55
C ALA A 153 1.65 -8.28 -18.04
N THR A 154 1.37 -9.53 -18.35
CA THR A 154 1.06 -9.96 -19.73
C THR A 154 -0.31 -9.50 -20.18
N ALA A 155 -0.57 -9.57 -21.48
CA ALA A 155 -1.91 -9.30 -22.03
C ALA A 155 -2.96 -10.28 -21.46
N ASP A 156 -2.56 -11.53 -21.23
CA ASP A 156 -3.41 -12.57 -20.65
C ASP A 156 -3.73 -12.28 -19.18
N ASP A 157 -2.78 -11.76 -18.42
CA ASP A 157 -2.99 -11.35 -17.03
C ASP A 157 -4.03 -10.23 -16.94
N ILE A 158 -3.91 -9.24 -17.84
CA ILE A 158 -4.87 -8.12 -17.92
C ILE A 158 -6.25 -8.62 -18.33
N GLU A 159 -6.31 -9.52 -19.31
CA GLU A 159 -7.58 -10.08 -19.80
C GLU A 159 -8.30 -10.86 -18.70
N LYS A 160 -7.58 -11.69 -17.94
CA LYS A 160 -8.15 -12.44 -16.81
C LYS A 160 -8.66 -11.53 -15.70
N GLU A 161 -7.91 -10.47 -15.37
CA GLU A 161 -8.32 -9.49 -14.37
C GLU A 161 -9.61 -8.78 -14.79
N VAL A 162 -9.67 -8.26 -16.03
CA VAL A 162 -10.84 -7.55 -16.56
C VAL A 162 -12.07 -8.44 -16.61
N LYS A 163 -11.95 -9.67 -17.08
CA LYS A 163 -13.06 -10.65 -17.09
C LYS A 163 -13.55 -10.99 -15.70
N GLY A 164 -12.63 -11.09 -14.74
CA GLY A 164 -12.95 -11.33 -13.34
C GLY A 164 -13.77 -10.22 -12.66
N MET A 165 -13.81 -9.02 -13.24
CA MET A 165 -14.61 -7.90 -12.75
C MET A 165 -16.10 -7.99 -13.10
N GLY A 166 -16.49 -8.87 -14.04
CA GLY A 166 -17.89 -9.06 -14.44
C GLY A 166 -18.57 -7.82 -15.03
N LEU A 167 -17.80 -7.03 -15.79
CA LEU A 167 -18.27 -5.80 -16.42
C LEU A 167 -18.99 -6.10 -17.74
N ASP A 168 -19.80 -5.15 -18.21
CA ASP A 168 -20.31 -5.20 -19.59
C ASP A 168 -19.19 -4.94 -20.62
N PRO A 169 -19.36 -5.33 -21.90
CA PRO A 169 -18.31 -5.26 -22.91
C PRO A 169 -17.69 -3.86 -23.13
N VAL A 170 -18.48 -2.79 -22.97
CA VAL A 170 -18.00 -1.41 -23.13
C VAL A 170 -17.08 -1.03 -21.97
N ASN A 171 -17.51 -1.31 -20.75
CA ASN A 171 -16.71 -1.07 -19.54
C ASN A 171 -15.47 -1.98 -19.49
N GLU A 172 -15.55 -3.23 -19.94
CA GLU A 172 -14.38 -4.10 -20.08
C GLU A 172 -13.32 -3.48 -21.00
N PHE A 173 -13.74 -2.98 -22.18
CA PHE A 173 -12.82 -2.33 -23.12
C PHE A 173 -12.16 -1.09 -22.50
N MET A 174 -12.93 -0.23 -21.84
CA MET A 174 -12.42 0.98 -21.19
C MET A 174 -11.46 0.66 -20.05
N VAL A 175 -11.77 -0.31 -19.20
CA VAL A 175 -10.92 -0.75 -18.10
C VAL A 175 -9.62 -1.36 -18.62
N ARG A 176 -9.69 -2.21 -19.66
CA ARG A 176 -8.51 -2.79 -20.33
C ARG A 176 -7.59 -1.70 -20.87
N LEU A 177 -8.14 -0.68 -21.49
CA LEU A 177 -7.37 0.46 -22.00
C LEU A 177 -6.71 1.23 -20.85
N THR A 178 -7.44 1.46 -19.76
CA THR A 178 -6.94 2.12 -18.54
C THR A 178 -5.78 1.36 -17.91
N PHE A 179 -5.87 0.04 -17.79
CA PHE A 179 -4.76 -0.79 -17.32
C PHE A 179 -3.53 -0.63 -18.21
N LYS A 180 -3.68 -0.82 -19.52
CA LYS A 180 -2.56 -0.75 -20.47
C LYS A 180 -1.93 0.63 -20.57
N GLN A 181 -2.74 1.69 -20.60
CA GLN A 181 -2.26 3.03 -20.92
C GLN A 181 -1.85 3.85 -19.69
N MET A 182 -2.42 3.59 -18.53
CA MET A 182 -2.22 4.43 -17.35
C MET A 182 -1.67 3.66 -16.14
N LEU A 183 -2.39 2.66 -15.65
CA LEU A 183 -2.09 2.07 -14.34
C LEU A 183 -0.79 1.27 -14.35
N LEU A 184 -0.60 0.40 -15.34
CA LEU A 184 0.61 -0.43 -15.41
C LEU A 184 1.85 0.35 -15.88
N LYS A 185 1.69 1.41 -16.66
CA LYS A 185 2.84 2.25 -17.06
C LYS A 185 3.53 2.94 -15.89
N SER A 186 2.77 3.31 -14.86
CA SER A 186 3.33 3.92 -13.64
C SER A 186 3.87 2.92 -12.64
N ALA A 187 3.54 1.64 -12.80
CA ALA A 187 3.99 0.57 -11.92
C ALA A 187 5.46 0.19 -12.19
N TYR A 188 6.07 -0.53 -11.26
CA TYR A 188 7.40 -1.12 -11.44
C TYR A 188 7.29 -2.55 -11.94
N SER A 189 8.27 -3.00 -12.73
CA SER A 189 8.46 -4.42 -13.05
C SER A 189 9.03 -5.18 -11.85
N ILE A 190 8.95 -6.51 -11.86
CA ILE A 190 9.57 -7.33 -10.82
C ILE A 190 11.08 -7.10 -10.75
N LEU A 191 11.77 -7.04 -11.89
CA LEU A 191 13.21 -6.76 -11.95
C LEU A 191 13.59 -5.39 -11.36
N GLU A 192 12.77 -4.37 -11.60
CA GLU A 192 13.00 -3.06 -10.99
C GLU A 192 12.78 -3.10 -9.47
N MET A 193 11.77 -3.82 -9.00
CA MET A 193 11.55 -4.01 -7.56
C MET A 193 12.72 -4.75 -6.90
N GLU A 194 13.21 -5.84 -7.51
CA GLU A 194 14.38 -6.57 -7.04
C GLU A 194 15.61 -5.66 -6.97
N SER A 195 15.86 -4.88 -8.03
CA SER A 195 16.97 -3.92 -8.07
C SER A 195 16.87 -2.84 -6.99
N MET A 196 15.67 -2.31 -6.72
CA MET A 196 15.47 -1.33 -5.65
C MET A 196 15.67 -1.95 -4.26
N ILE A 197 15.17 -3.16 -4.02
CA ILE A 197 15.35 -3.88 -2.75
C ILE A 197 16.82 -4.19 -2.51
N ALA A 198 17.56 -4.61 -3.54
CA ALA A 198 19.00 -4.90 -3.45
C ALA A 198 19.85 -3.69 -3.03
N GLN A 199 19.37 -2.46 -3.27
CA GLN A 199 20.01 -1.22 -2.84
C GLN A 199 19.71 -0.83 -1.38
N THR A 200 18.91 -1.62 -0.67
CA THR A 200 18.50 -1.38 0.71
C THR A 200 19.09 -2.41 1.65
N PRO A 201 19.09 -2.18 2.98
CA PRO A 201 19.57 -3.17 3.93
C PRO A 201 18.79 -4.49 3.96
N PHE A 202 17.59 -4.59 3.36
CA PHE A 202 16.91 -5.87 3.14
C PHE A 202 17.69 -6.77 2.18
N GLY A 203 18.37 -6.21 1.16
CA GLY A 203 19.17 -6.91 0.17
C GLY A 203 18.38 -7.78 -0.79
N LYS A 204 17.35 -8.47 -0.34
CA LYS A 204 16.48 -9.36 -1.12
C LYS A 204 15.06 -9.42 -0.58
N GLY A 205 14.12 -9.86 -1.41
CA GLY A 205 12.73 -10.12 -1.01
C GLY A 205 12.19 -11.40 -1.63
N ARG A 206 11.17 -11.98 -1.02
CA ARG A 206 10.44 -13.13 -1.57
C ARG A 206 9.18 -12.65 -2.27
N PHE A 207 9.09 -12.88 -3.57
CA PHE A 207 7.96 -12.46 -4.39
C PHE A 207 6.92 -13.56 -4.56
N ASN A 208 5.65 -13.18 -4.43
CA ASN A 208 4.50 -13.90 -4.93
C ASN A 208 3.92 -13.08 -6.08
N VAL A 209 4.02 -13.58 -7.30
CA VAL A 209 3.55 -12.89 -8.50
C VAL A 209 2.29 -13.57 -9.00
N GLY A 210 1.25 -12.79 -9.27
CA GLY A 210 -0.01 -13.33 -9.80
C GLY A 210 -0.85 -12.26 -10.50
N GLY A 211 -1.41 -12.61 -11.65
CA GLY A 211 -2.18 -11.69 -12.46
C GLY A 211 -1.41 -10.40 -12.74
N ILE A 212 -2.08 -9.27 -12.57
CA ILE A 212 -1.52 -7.93 -12.81
C ILE A 212 -0.68 -7.38 -11.64
N GLY A 213 -0.49 -8.14 -10.57
CA GLY A 213 0.15 -7.66 -9.34
C GLY A 213 1.23 -8.58 -8.78
N PHE A 214 1.86 -8.10 -7.73
CA PHE A 214 2.81 -8.85 -6.92
C PHE A 214 2.63 -8.53 -5.43
N GLN A 215 3.12 -9.44 -4.62
CA GLN A 215 3.34 -9.25 -3.20
C GLN A 215 4.78 -9.60 -2.90
N VAL A 216 5.53 -8.68 -2.31
CA VAL A 216 6.91 -8.94 -1.87
C VAL A 216 6.99 -8.91 -0.35
N TRP A 217 7.66 -9.90 0.21
CA TRP A 217 7.95 -10.09 1.62
C TRP A 217 9.42 -9.77 1.88
N LEU A 218 9.68 -8.86 2.81
CA LEU A 218 10.99 -8.38 3.20
C LEU A 218 11.16 -8.68 4.70
N GLU A 219 12.18 -9.42 5.05
CA GLU A 219 12.47 -9.85 6.43
C GLU A 219 13.74 -9.16 6.94
N LYS A 220 13.70 -8.59 8.16
CA LYS A 220 14.85 -7.95 8.81
C LYS A 220 15.57 -8.91 9.74
#